data_d224f1fc4de78e565ac9d515412d8a7e
#
_entry.id   d224f1fc4de78e565ac9d515412d8a7e
#
_cell.length_a   1.000
_cell.length_b   1.000
_cell.length_c   1.000
_cell.angle_alpha   90.00
_cell.angle_beta   90.00
_cell.angle_gamma   90.00
#
_symmetry.space_group_name_H-M   'P 1'
#
loop_
_entity.id
_entity.type
_entity.pdbx_description
1 polymer ?
#
loop_
_entity_poly.entity_id
_entity_poly.type
_entity_poly.pdbx_seq_one_letter_code
_entity_poly.pdbx_strand_id
1 'polypeptide(L)'
;MNKSITVDSENRVDFRNNVDYCVGTGRWGLALTEEYLKELEFVQNEIGFKFIRGHGIFHDDLSIYHEYEEDGETKLEYNYTYLFRIIDRFMEIGIRPYLELSFMPSQLAKGTQTLFHWKANTTPPKEYRLWNKMVVDLLKNLRARYGEEVLEWPIEVWNEPNLPGFWFKGDMDEYFKLFKETYEAIKAYDSRFKVGGPAICGVMEEDWIREFLTFCKRFNLKPDNITRHHYTVEFPETIGHYDYSKLEDSDMRIANLQATRDLVDTFDEYKGTPIHITEFSTSYTPRGVIHDTNLNAAFLAHQLSHLGDMNELYSYWTFGDVFEEKGVPNSLFHGGFGMVAAGNIPKPTFWIFSFYKHLKEFSEACVLRDENAIIVKSEEGYAGILWDKDNEDLDIEITLPIENDEYTIIRKTVDEECCNPLKLWHDIGEPAYPTKEQTELIKSCAFPLITSDVLKVEDGKTIVKSTVRKHGIEYFEIKKRIFTPDRGYNYEKVISTH
;
A
#
# COMPACT_ATOMS: atom_id res chain seq x y z
N MET A 1 -19.74 -23.10 0.98
CA MET A 1 -20.92 -22.25 0.59
C MET A 1 -21.11 -22.33 -0.91
N ASN A 2 -22.35 -22.28 -1.46
CA ASN A 2 -22.57 -22.31 -2.92
C ASN A 2 -23.16 -20.99 -3.38
N LYS A 3 -22.58 -20.39 -4.42
CA LYS A 3 -22.99 -19.10 -4.99
C LYS A 3 -23.08 -19.17 -6.51
N SER A 4 -24.15 -18.63 -7.08
CA SER A 4 -24.31 -18.54 -8.54
C SER A 4 -24.57 -17.09 -8.94
N ILE A 5 -23.79 -16.59 -9.88
CA ILE A 5 -23.84 -15.21 -10.36
C ILE A 5 -24.04 -15.24 -11.88
N THR A 6 -24.93 -14.40 -12.38
CA THR A 6 -25.06 -14.13 -13.82
C THR A 6 -24.63 -12.69 -14.06
N VAL A 7 -23.61 -12.51 -14.89
CA VAL A 7 -23.11 -11.20 -15.28
C VAL A 7 -23.92 -10.61 -16.40
N ASP A 8 -24.32 -9.36 -16.26
CA ASP A 8 -24.84 -8.55 -17.36
C ASP A 8 -23.67 -7.77 -17.98
N SER A 9 -23.33 -8.07 -19.24
CA SER A 9 -22.22 -7.44 -19.94
C SER A 9 -22.41 -5.95 -20.22
N GLU A 10 -23.65 -5.45 -20.11
CA GLU A 10 -23.98 -4.03 -20.29
C GLU A 10 -23.97 -3.26 -18.97
N ASN A 11 -23.88 -3.97 -17.84
CA ASN A 11 -23.74 -3.33 -16.54
C ASN A 11 -22.41 -2.55 -16.47
N ARG A 12 -22.44 -1.44 -15.74
CA ARG A 12 -21.27 -0.60 -15.47
C ARG A 12 -21.24 -0.27 -14.00
N VAL A 13 -20.25 -0.86 -13.31
CA VAL A 13 -19.97 -0.58 -11.91
C VAL A 13 -18.93 0.53 -11.87
N ASP A 14 -19.22 1.59 -11.11
CA ASP A 14 -18.20 2.61 -10.82
C ASP A 14 -17.15 1.99 -9.89
N PHE A 15 -16.02 1.64 -10.46
CA PHE A 15 -14.90 1.01 -9.77
C PHE A 15 -13.60 1.70 -10.14
N ARG A 16 -12.95 2.31 -9.15
CA ARG A 16 -11.67 2.99 -9.32
C ARG A 16 -10.56 2.13 -8.75
N ASN A 17 -9.78 1.53 -9.63
CA ASN A 17 -8.64 0.71 -9.25
C ASN A 17 -7.36 1.56 -9.24
N ASN A 18 -6.97 2.05 -8.06
CA ASN A 18 -5.74 2.81 -7.85
C ASN A 18 -4.68 2.00 -7.07
N VAL A 19 -4.71 0.68 -7.19
CA VAL A 19 -3.85 -0.28 -6.46
C VAL A 19 -2.35 0.02 -6.61
N ASP A 20 -1.94 0.52 -7.77
CA ASP A 20 -0.56 0.86 -8.12
C ASP A 20 -0.19 2.33 -7.87
N TYR A 21 -1.03 3.08 -7.14
CA TYR A 21 -0.79 4.51 -6.98
C TYR A 21 0.29 4.82 -5.94
N CYS A 22 0.26 4.15 -4.79
CA CYS A 22 1.23 4.38 -3.72
C CYS A 22 1.49 3.13 -2.90
N VAL A 23 2.69 3.01 -2.37
CA VAL A 23 3.08 2.01 -1.39
C VAL A 23 3.86 2.66 -0.25
N GLY A 24 3.72 2.10 0.95
CA GLY A 24 4.45 2.54 2.14
C GLY A 24 5.81 1.87 2.28
N THR A 25 6.68 2.53 3.03
CA THR A 25 7.94 1.99 3.51
C THR A 25 8.22 2.51 4.92
N GLY A 26 9.16 1.89 5.63
CA GLY A 26 9.65 2.40 6.91
C GLY A 26 10.45 3.70 6.78
N ARG A 27 11.49 3.85 7.58
CA ARG A 27 12.32 5.07 7.51
C ARG A 27 13.15 5.14 6.23
N TRP A 28 13.30 6.34 5.71
CA TRP A 28 14.04 6.61 4.46
C TRP A 28 15.49 6.11 4.49
N GLY A 29 16.17 6.13 5.65
CA GLY A 29 17.55 5.68 5.78
C GLY A 29 17.75 4.20 5.42
N LEU A 30 16.73 3.35 5.50
CA LEU A 30 16.80 1.95 5.06
C LEU A 30 17.02 1.81 3.56
N ALA A 31 16.56 2.78 2.76
CA ALA A 31 16.76 2.77 1.31
C ALA A 31 18.23 2.96 0.87
N LEU A 32 19.15 3.18 1.80
CA LEU A 32 20.60 3.14 1.54
C LEU A 32 21.16 1.70 1.55
N THR A 33 20.37 0.70 1.94
CA THR A 33 20.77 -0.70 1.99
C THR A 33 20.46 -1.43 0.68
N GLU A 34 21.30 -2.40 0.34
CA GLU A 34 21.13 -3.19 -0.88
C GLU A 34 19.89 -4.09 -0.83
N GLU A 35 19.60 -4.65 0.33
CA GLU A 35 18.47 -5.56 0.54
C GLU A 35 17.13 -4.84 0.29
N TYR A 36 16.95 -3.66 0.88
CA TYR A 36 15.80 -2.81 0.65
C TYR A 36 15.57 -2.54 -0.84
N LEU A 37 16.62 -2.15 -1.57
CA LEU A 37 16.51 -1.82 -2.98
C LEU A 37 16.15 -3.04 -3.83
N LYS A 38 16.67 -4.22 -3.52
CA LYS A 38 16.32 -5.47 -4.21
C LYS A 38 14.88 -5.87 -3.97
N GLU A 39 14.37 -5.72 -2.75
CA GLU A 39 12.96 -5.97 -2.44
C GLU A 39 12.05 -4.97 -3.18
N LEU A 40 12.42 -3.69 -3.17
CA LEU A 40 11.65 -2.66 -3.88
C LEU A 40 11.64 -2.90 -5.40
N GLU A 41 12.77 -3.23 -6.00
CA GLU A 41 12.85 -3.59 -7.44
C GLU A 41 11.97 -4.80 -7.77
N PHE A 42 11.96 -5.82 -6.89
CA PHE A 42 11.13 -7.01 -7.06
C PHE A 42 9.64 -6.66 -7.07
N VAL A 43 9.20 -5.85 -6.11
CA VAL A 43 7.80 -5.39 -6.02
C VAL A 43 7.45 -4.49 -7.21
N GLN A 44 8.33 -3.58 -7.58
CA GLN A 44 8.11 -2.61 -8.62
C GLN A 44 8.01 -3.23 -10.01
N ASN A 45 8.79 -4.29 -10.28
CA ASN A 45 8.74 -5.02 -11.55
C ASN A 45 7.40 -5.71 -11.80
N GLU A 46 6.66 -6.10 -10.76
CA GLU A 46 5.36 -6.76 -10.88
C GLU A 46 4.20 -5.77 -10.79
N ILE A 47 4.23 -4.85 -9.82
CA ILE A 47 3.08 -3.98 -9.51
C ILE A 47 3.24 -2.60 -10.15
N GLY A 48 4.44 -2.00 -10.10
CA GLY A 48 4.72 -0.70 -10.70
C GLY A 48 4.06 0.47 -10.00
N PHE A 49 4.27 0.60 -8.69
CA PHE A 49 3.75 1.72 -7.91
C PHE A 49 4.26 3.07 -8.43
N LYS A 50 3.40 4.07 -8.44
CA LYS A 50 3.74 5.43 -8.85
C LYS A 50 4.50 6.19 -7.76
N PHE A 51 4.06 6.06 -6.50
CA PHE A 51 4.63 6.75 -5.36
C PHE A 51 5.05 5.80 -4.25
N ILE A 52 6.04 6.25 -3.44
CA ILE A 52 6.45 5.60 -2.20
C ILE A 52 6.46 6.62 -1.06
N ARG A 53 5.79 6.28 0.04
CA ARG A 53 5.70 7.09 1.26
C ARG A 53 6.47 6.43 2.38
N GLY A 54 7.33 7.17 3.06
CA GLY A 54 8.12 6.66 4.17
C GLY A 54 8.42 7.71 5.23
N HIS A 55 8.77 7.23 6.41
CA HIS A 55 9.03 8.04 7.58
C HIS A 55 10.41 8.71 7.59
N GLY A 56 10.47 9.86 8.23
CA GLY A 56 11.72 10.41 8.71
C GLY A 56 12.65 10.98 7.65
N ILE A 57 12.10 11.68 6.65
CA ILE A 57 12.93 12.39 5.65
C ILE A 57 13.91 13.37 6.32
N PHE A 58 13.55 13.92 7.49
CA PHE A 58 14.39 14.84 8.27
C PHE A 58 15.09 14.17 9.47
N HIS A 59 14.99 12.86 9.59
CA HIS A 59 15.67 12.14 10.67
C HIS A 59 17.20 12.27 10.55
N ASP A 60 17.88 12.27 11.68
CA ASP A 60 19.32 12.55 11.78
C ASP A 60 20.21 11.57 10.99
N ASP A 61 19.73 10.36 10.68
CA ASP A 61 20.46 9.39 9.85
C ASP A 61 20.64 9.82 8.39
N LEU A 62 19.78 10.74 7.90
CA LEU A 62 19.95 11.37 6.59
C LEU A 62 20.80 12.65 6.64
N SER A 63 21.10 13.14 7.84
CA SER A 63 22.01 14.28 8.10
C SER A 63 21.63 15.56 7.33
N ILE A 64 20.33 15.82 7.13
CA ILE A 64 19.87 16.98 6.35
C ILE A 64 20.13 18.27 7.11
N TYR A 65 19.79 18.33 8.39
CA TYR A 65 19.88 19.54 9.21
C TYR A 65 21.12 19.50 10.09
N HIS A 66 21.96 20.54 10.01
CA HIS A 66 23.18 20.60 10.80
C HIS A 66 23.45 22.02 11.32
N GLU A 67 23.54 22.16 12.65
CA GLU A 67 24.00 23.35 13.34
C GLU A 67 25.43 23.12 13.86
N TYR A 68 26.33 24.05 13.64
CA TYR A 68 27.70 24.01 14.14
C TYR A 68 28.17 25.39 14.58
N GLU A 69 29.18 25.43 15.46
CA GLU A 69 29.78 26.65 15.94
C GLU A 69 30.99 27.05 15.10
N GLU A 70 31.04 28.28 14.60
CA GLU A 70 32.15 28.85 13.88
C GLU A 70 32.32 30.32 14.30
N ASP A 71 33.53 30.68 14.75
CA ASP A 71 33.88 32.03 15.25
C ASP A 71 32.93 32.57 16.34
N GLY A 72 32.37 31.69 17.18
CA GLY A 72 31.44 32.04 18.26
C GLY A 72 30.04 32.32 17.81
N GLU A 73 29.71 32.01 16.57
CA GLU A 73 28.34 32.09 16.01
C GLU A 73 27.82 30.71 15.60
N THR A 74 26.55 30.44 15.89
CA THR A 74 25.88 29.22 15.41
C THR A 74 25.58 29.37 13.91
N LYS A 75 26.15 28.51 13.11
CA LYS A 75 25.91 28.40 11.67
C LYS A 75 24.94 27.26 11.39
N LEU A 76 24.22 27.36 10.28
CA LEU A 76 23.26 26.35 9.81
C LEU A 76 23.57 25.98 8.37
N GLU A 77 23.66 24.68 8.11
CA GLU A 77 23.79 24.12 6.77
C GLU A 77 22.80 22.96 6.54
N TYR A 78 22.55 22.65 5.28
CA TYR A 78 21.74 21.52 4.86
C TYR A 78 22.54 20.58 3.96
N ASN A 79 22.41 19.28 4.21
CA ASN A 79 23.12 18.26 3.43
C ASN A 79 22.12 17.23 2.85
N TYR A 80 21.98 17.22 1.54
CA TYR A 80 21.06 16.33 0.83
C TYR A 80 21.73 15.11 0.20
N THR A 81 22.99 14.82 0.54
CA THR A 81 23.77 13.75 -0.11
C THR A 81 23.08 12.40 -0.04
N TYR A 82 22.58 11.99 1.12
CA TYR A 82 21.90 10.71 1.29
C TYR A 82 20.51 10.72 0.68
N LEU A 83 19.75 11.78 0.90
CA LEU A 83 18.44 11.91 0.32
C LEU A 83 18.46 11.81 -1.21
N PHE A 84 19.37 12.50 -1.87
CA PHE A 84 19.51 12.45 -3.33
C PHE A 84 19.89 11.07 -3.83
N ARG A 85 20.78 10.35 -3.12
CA ARG A 85 21.11 8.95 -3.46
C ARG A 85 19.86 8.06 -3.42
N ILE A 86 19.02 8.23 -2.40
CA ILE A 86 17.78 7.47 -2.25
C ILE A 86 16.82 7.80 -3.40
N ILE A 87 16.56 9.09 -3.63
CA ILE A 87 15.61 9.52 -4.67
C ILE A 87 16.11 9.14 -6.06
N ASP A 88 17.42 9.28 -6.36
CA ASP A 88 17.98 8.83 -7.63
C ASP A 88 17.69 7.33 -7.88
N ARG A 89 17.87 6.48 -6.85
CA ARG A 89 17.55 5.04 -6.95
C ARG A 89 16.05 4.81 -7.14
N PHE A 90 15.20 5.55 -6.43
CA PHE A 90 13.76 5.47 -6.62
C PHE A 90 13.35 5.84 -8.06
N MET A 91 13.94 6.91 -8.60
CA MET A 91 13.71 7.33 -9.98
C MET A 91 14.17 6.26 -11.00
N GLU A 92 15.32 5.62 -10.77
CA GLU A 92 15.84 4.51 -11.59
C GLU A 92 14.91 3.29 -11.56
N ILE A 93 14.32 2.97 -10.41
CA ILE A 93 13.33 1.89 -10.22
C ILE A 93 11.95 2.27 -10.78
N GLY A 94 11.74 3.53 -11.16
CA GLY A 94 10.47 4.00 -11.74
C GLY A 94 9.43 4.46 -10.71
N ILE A 95 9.82 4.67 -9.44
CA ILE A 95 8.92 5.14 -8.38
C ILE A 95 9.27 6.57 -7.95
N ARG A 96 8.30 7.33 -7.43
CA ARG A 96 8.44 8.73 -7.03
C ARG A 96 8.16 8.89 -5.55
N PRO A 97 8.80 9.87 -4.88
CA PRO A 97 8.48 10.18 -3.49
C PRO A 97 7.05 10.70 -3.29
N TYR A 98 6.39 10.20 -2.25
CA TYR A 98 5.32 10.88 -1.53
C TYR A 98 5.98 11.46 -0.27
N LEU A 99 6.12 12.77 -0.20
CA LEU A 99 6.97 13.44 0.79
C LEU A 99 6.22 13.61 2.13
N GLU A 100 6.43 12.70 3.07
CA GLU A 100 6.04 12.88 4.47
C GLU A 100 7.08 13.74 5.18
N LEU A 101 6.72 14.95 5.60
CA LEU A 101 7.62 15.89 6.28
C LEU A 101 7.72 15.55 7.77
N SER A 102 8.51 14.54 8.11
CA SER A 102 8.81 14.03 9.45
C SER A 102 10.23 13.45 9.52
N PHE A 103 10.76 13.04 10.62
CA PHE A 103 10.51 13.52 11.97
C PHE A 103 11.42 14.71 12.25
N MET A 104 11.27 15.33 13.46
CA MET A 104 12.05 16.53 13.78
C MET A 104 13.54 16.22 13.89
N PRO A 105 14.46 16.92 13.18
CA PRO A 105 15.90 16.80 13.44
C PRO A 105 16.20 17.09 14.90
N SER A 106 17.05 16.30 15.55
CA SER A 106 17.32 16.45 16.99
C SER A 106 17.85 17.84 17.35
N GLN A 107 18.67 18.46 16.51
CA GLN A 107 19.19 19.81 16.72
C GLN A 107 18.11 20.91 16.55
N LEU A 108 17.04 20.65 15.79
CA LEU A 108 15.92 21.58 15.63
C LEU A 108 14.80 21.33 16.65
N ALA A 109 14.77 20.19 17.30
CA ALA A 109 13.74 19.78 18.23
C ALA A 109 13.67 20.64 19.48
N LYS A 110 12.45 20.95 19.96
CA LYS A 110 12.22 21.66 21.22
C LYS A 110 12.40 20.76 22.45
N GLY A 111 12.25 19.44 22.27
CA GLY A 111 12.33 18.46 23.35
C GLY A 111 13.02 17.18 22.93
N THR A 112 12.98 16.18 23.81
CA THR A 112 13.74 14.93 23.69
C THR A 112 12.87 13.67 23.55
N GLN A 113 11.54 13.83 23.42
CA GLN A 113 10.68 12.67 23.19
C GLN A 113 11.04 12.03 21.84
N THR A 114 11.21 10.71 21.86
CA THR A 114 11.50 9.94 20.65
C THR A 114 10.59 8.73 20.56
N LEU A 115 10.38 8.27 19.32
CA LEU A 115 9.61 7.09 18.98
C LEU A 115 10.50 6.11 18.18
N PHE A 116 10.05 4.88 18.08
CA PHE A 116 10.72 3.80 17.36
C PHE A 116 12.11 3.42 17.90
N HIS A 117 12.61 2.29 17.46
CA HIS A 117 13.97 1.83 17.79
C HIS A 117 15.05 2.84 17.36
N TRP A 118 14.87 3.47 16.22
CA TRP A 118 15.80 4.43 15.61
C TRP A 118 15.63 5.89 16.10
N LYS A 119 14.88 6.11 17.20
CA LYS A 119 14.86 7.36 17.97
C LYS A 119 14.36 8.59 17.19
N ALA A 120 13.32 8.44 16.37
CA ALA A 120 12.63 9.56 15.73
C ALA A 120 12.17 10.60 16.76
N ASN A 121 12.60 11.84 16.66
CA ASN A 121 12.15 12.89 17.55
C ASN A 121 10.75 13.39 17.18
N THR A 122 9.82 13.37 18.15
CA THR A 122 8.40 13.67 17.94
C THR A 122 7.94 14.95 18.63
N THR A 123 8.88 15.85 18.91
CA THR A 123 8.57 17.15 19.53
C THR A 123 8.49 18.27 18.49
N PRO A 124 7.77 19.38 18.77
CA PRO A 124 7.75 20.55 17.91
C PRO A 124 9.15 21.13 17.63
N PRO A 125 9.32 21.94 16.60
CA PRO A 125 10.57 22.67 16.38
C PRO A 125 10.80 23.71 17.48
N LYS A 126 12.06 23.93 17.86
CA LYS A 126 12.42 25.03 18.79
C LYS A 126 12.05 26.41 18.20
N GLU A 127 12.14 26.54 16.86
CA GLU A 127 11.75 27.72 16.11
C GLU A 127 11.07 27.34 14.79
N TYR A 128 9.83 27.74 14.58
CA TYR A 128 9.10 27.48 13.32
C TYR A 128 9.77 28.11 12.10
N ARG A 129 10.42 29.27 12.25
CA ARG A 129 11.18 29.90 11.18
C ARG A 129 12.30 29.02 10.63
N LEU A 130 12.99 28.24 11.48
CA LEU A 130 14.04 27.32 11.04
C LEU A 130 13.44 26.07 10.38
N TRP A 131 12.32 25.55 10.89
CA TRP A 131 11.56 24.50 10.24
C TRP A 131 11.11 24.90 8.83
N ASN A 132 10.44 26.05 8.70
CA ASN A 132 9.96 26.55 7.42
C ASN A 132 11.12 26.75 6.43
N LYS A 133 12.25 27.29 6.90
CA LYS A 133 13.46 27.46 6.08
C LYS A 133 13.98 26.11 5.57
N MET A 134 14.05 25.08 6.43
CA MET A 134 14.49 23.74 6.06
C MET A 134 13.56 23.12 5.00
N VAL A 135 12.24 23.16 5.22
CA VAL A 135 11.25 22.63 4.28
C VAL A 135 11.34 23.30 2.91
N VAL A 136 11.40 24.63 2.88
CA VAL A 136 11.51 25.38 1.62
C VAL A 136 12.85 25.12 0.92
N ASP A 137 13.94 25.01 1.68
CA ASP A 137 15.26 24.68 1.12
C ASP A 137 15.28 23.28 0.51
N LEU A 138 14.67 22.27 1.18
CA LEU A 138 14.47 20.94 0.62
C LEU A 138 13.76 21.02 -0.75
N LEU A 139 12.61 21.70 -0.83
CA LEU A 139 11.83 21.77 -2.06
C LEU A 139 12.56 22.49 -3.19
N LYS A 140 13.33 23.53 -2.87
CA LYS A 140 14.22 24.21 -3.83
C LYS A 140 15.26 23.27 -4.42
N ASN A 141 15.91 22.48 -3.57
CA ASN A 141 16.97 21.55 -3.98
C ASN A 141 16.40 20.36 -4.74
N LEU A 142 15.24 19.83 -4.34
CA LEU A 142 14.54 18.78 -5.10
C LEU A 142 14.18 19.29 -6.51
N ARG A 143 13.57 20.48 -6.60
CA ARG A 143 13.19 21.06 -7.89
C ARG A 143 14.39 21.41 -8.77
N ALA A 144 15.49 21.88 -8.19
CA ALA A 144 16.72 22.17 -8.92
C ALA A 144 17.32 20.89 -9.53
N ARG A 145 17.18 19.73 -8.86
CA ARG A 145 17.72 18.45 -9.31
C ARG A 145 16.80 17.68 -10.25
N TYR A 146 15.50 17.60 -9.91
CA TYR A 146 14.52 16.76 -10.61
C TYR A 146 13.54 17.55 -11.49
N GLY A 147 13.64 18.87 -11.50
CA GLY A 147 12.79 19.73 -12.35
C GLY A 147 11.37 19.90 -11.86
N GLU A 148 10.48 20.24 -12.80
CA GLU A 148 9.08 20.55 -12.49
C GLU A 148 8.24 19.34 -12.06
N GLU A 149 8.70 18.09 -12.30
CA GLU A 149 7.95 16.91 -11.88
C GLU A 149 7.79 16.83 -10.35
N VAL A 150 8.68 17.49 -9.57
CA VAL A 150 8.57 17.57 -8.11
C VAL A 150 7.26 18.24 -7.66
N LEU A 151 6.64 19.05 -8.49
CA LEU A 151 5.34 19.67 -8.22
C LEU A 151 4.18 18.67 -8.20
N GLU A 152 4.38 17.49 -8.82
CA GLU A 152 3.41 16.39 -8.81
C GLU A 152 3.60 15.45 -7.63
N TRP A 153 4.70 15.57 -6.87
CA TRP A 153 4.95 14.77 -5.69
C TRP A 153 4.09 15.26 -4.53
N PRO A 154 3.18 14.44 -3.99
CA PRO A 154 2.35 14.88 -2.87
C PRO A 154 3.20 15.11 -1.62
N ILE A 155 2.80 16.10 -0.83
CA ILE A 155 3.44 16.46 0.43
C ILE A 155 2.45 16.25 1.57
N GLU A 156 2.84 15.55 2.60
CA GLU A 156 2.10 15.34 3.83
C GLU A 156 2.85 15.96 5.01
N VAL A 157 2.14 16.70 5.84
CA VAL A 157 2.75 17.35 7.00
C VAL A 157 2.62 16.46 8.21
N TRP A 158 3.75 15.81 8.61
CA TRP A 158 3.88 14.95 9.76
C TRP A 158 3.29 13.54 9.58
N ASN A 159 3.25 12.74 10.69
CA ASN A 159 2.66 11.41 10.78
C ASN A 159 1.97 11.21 12.14
N GLU A 160 0.70 10.78 12.14
CA GLU A 160 -0.13 10.42 13.30
C GLU A 160 -0.08 11.39 14.49
N PRO A 161 -0.29 12.70 14.26
CA PRO A 161 -0.19 13.69 15.34
C PRO A 161 -1.27 13.53 16.41
N ASN A 162 -2.29 12.73 16.17
CA ASN A 162 -3.34 12.39 17.13
C ASN A 162 -2.90 11.33 18.17
N LEU A 163 -1.69 10.76 18.03
CA LEU A 163 -1.11 9.85 19.01
C LEU A 163 -0.01 10.55 19.82
N PRO A 164 -0.08 10.52 21.18
CA PRO A 164 0.92 11.18 22.04
C PRO A 164 2.37 10.68 21.85
N GLY A 165 2.55 9.47 21.29
CA GLY A 165 3.87 8.92 20.95
C GLY A 165 4.45 9.54 19.68
N PHE A 166 3.62 9.79 18.67
CA PHE A 166 4.02 10.31 17.36
C PHE A 166 4.07 11.84 17.30
N TRP A 167 3.39 12.52 18.19
CA TRP A 167 3.45 13.96 18.38
C TRP A 167 3.39 14.26 19.88
N PHE A 168 4.24 15.17 20.34
CA PHE A 168 4.36 15.44 21.78
C PHE A 168 3.00 15.78 22.42
N LYS A 169 2.54 14.91 23.33
CA LYS A 169 1.24 14.95 24.02
C LYS A 169 0.01 14.78 23.13
N GLY A 170 0.15 14.48 21.84
CA GLY A 170 -0.98 14.53 20.91
C GLY A 170 -1.63 15.92 20.84
N ASP A 171 -0.82 16.99 20.98
CA ASP A 171 -1.28 18.37 21.09
C ASP A 171 -1.81 18.85 19.73
N MET A 172 -3.12 18.88 19.60
CA MET A 172 -3.85 19.22 18.38
C MET A 172 -3.55 20.67 17.94
N ASP A 173 -3.56 21.64 18.87
CA ASP A 173 -3.34 23.04 18.55
C ASP A 173 -1.90 23.28 18.06
N GLU A 174 -0.92 22.63 18.69
CA GLU A 174 0.48 22.75 18.28
C GLU A 174 0.71 22.05 16.93
N TYR A 175 0.02 20.92 16.64
CA TYR A 175 0.07 20.31 15.31
C TYR A 175 -0.59 21.18 14.24
N PHE A 176 -1.75 21.74 14.50
CA PHE A 176 -2.42 22.66 13.55
C PHE A 176 -1.56 23.89 13.24
N LYS A 177 -0.82 24.36 14.23
CA LYS A 177 0.17 25.42 14.01
C LYS A 177 1.31 24.94 13.11
N LEU A 178 1.87 23.72 13.34
CA LEU A 178 2.89 23.14 12.45
C LEU A 178 2.37 23.06 11.02
N PHE A 179 1.16 22.53 10.84
CA PHE A 179 0.53 22.42 9.52
C PHE A 179 0.41 23.80 8.84
N LYS A 180 -0.16 24.79 9.54
CA LYS A 180 -0.33 26.14 9.00
C LYS A 180 0.99 26.76 8.58
N GLU A 181 1.97 26.78 9.46
CA GLU A 181 3.29 27.35 9.22
C GLU A 181 3.98 26.70 8.01
N THR A 182 3.91 25.36 7.94
CA THR A 182 4.48 24.58 6.82
C THR A 182 3.75 24.86 5.52
N TYR A 183 2.41 24.81 5.53
CA TYR A 183 1.57 25.06 4.38
C TYR A 183 1.81 26.46 3.79
N GLU A 184 1.78 27.50 4.63
CA GLU A 184 1.99 28.89 4.22
C GLU A 184 3.40 29.10 3.63
N ALA A 185 4.43 28.50 4.24
CA ALA A 185 5.80 28.58 3.74
C ALA A 185 5.97 27.93 2.37
N ILE A 186 5.39 26.72 2.18
CA ILE A 186 5.43 26.03 0.89
C ILE A 186 4.66 26.80 -0.17
N LYS A 187 3.41 27.23 0.12
CA LYS A 187 2.57 27.96 -0.84
C LYS A 187 3.13 29.35 -1.18
N ALA A 188 3.84 29.99 -0.26
CA ALA A 188 4.55 31.24 -0.53
C ALA A 188 5.77 31.04 -1.44
N TYR A 189 6.44 29.88 -1.36
CA TYR A 189 7.53 29.53 -2.26
C TYR A 189 7.01 29.22 -3.68
N ASP A 190 6.07 28.29 -3.79
CA ASP A 190 5.36 28.01 -5.04
C ASP A 190 3.99 27.38 -4.73
N SER A 191 2.93 28.09 -5.12
CA SER A 191 1.54 27.70 -4.82
C SER A 191 1.08 26.42 -5.53
N ARG A 192 1.83 25.93 -6.51
CA ARG A 192 1.52 24.69 -7.26
C ARG A 192 1.84 23.41 -6.50
N PHE A 193 2.71 23.45 -5.47
CA PHE A 193 2.94 22.27 -4.63
C PHE A 193 1.65 21.80 -3.98
N LYS A 194 1.47 20.47 -3.92
CA LYS A 194 0.29 19.81 -3.34
C LYS A 194 0.59 19.42 -1.89
N VAL A 195 -0.08 20.08 -0.94
CA VAL A 195 0.15 19.90 0.50
C VAL A 195 -1.10 19.41 1.20
N GLY A 196 -1.01 18.27 1.89
CA GLY A 196 -2.09 17.62 2.62
C GLY A 196 -1.78 17.36 4.09
N GLY A 197 -2.81 16.92 4.79
CA GLY A 197 -2.87 16.54 6.20
C GLY A 197 -4.29 16.15 6.57
N PRO A 198 -4.58 15.77 7.84
CA PRO A 198 -3.69 15.83 9.00
C PRO A 198 -2.90 14.54 9.30
N ALA A 199 -2.87 13.53 8.43
CA ALA A 199 -2.10 12.30 8.59
C ALA A 199 -2.42 11.50 9.86
N ILE A 200 -3.68 11.37 10.21
CA ILE A 200 -4.14 10.78 11.47
C ILE A 200 -4.37 9.27 11.37
N CYS A 201 -4.17 8.55 12.47
CA CYS A 201 -4.69 7.19 12.63
C CYS A 201 -6.16 7.17 13.06
N GLY A 202 -6.75 5.97 13.18
CA GLY A 202 -8.17 5.77 13.51
C GLY A 202 -8.62 6.20 14.92
N VAL A 203 -7.75 6.79 15.74
CA VAL A 203 -8.10 7.25 17.09
C VAL A 203 -8.70 8.66 17.04
N MET A 204 -9.96 8.82 17.49
CA MET A 204 -10.69 10.10 17.46
C MET A 204 -10.67 10.77 16.06
N GLU A 205 -10.72 9.98 15.01
CA GLU A 205 -10.48 10.44 13.66
C GLU A 205 -11.51 11.46 13.18
N GLU A 206 -12.80 11.27 13.50
CA GLU A 206 -13.86 12.22 13.13
C GLU A 206 -13.64 13.59 13.79
N ASP A 207 -13.30 13.62 15.08
CA ASP A 207 -13.03 14.86 15.79
C ASP A 207 -11.81 15.59 15.20
N TRP A 208 -10.72 14.85 14.95
CA TRP A 208 -9.51 15.43 14.38
C TRP A 208 -9.73 16.00 12.96
N ILE A 209 -10.43 15.30 12.09
CA ILE A 209 -10.73 15.79 10.74
C ILE A 209 -11.64 17.02 10.80
N ARG A 210 -12.68 16.98 11.65
CA ARG A 210 -13.60 18.08 11.85
C ARG A 210 -12.90 19.34 12.35
N GLU A 211 -12.09 19.22 13.38
CA GLU A 211 -11.34 20.33 13.96
C GLU A 211 -10.25 20.84 12.99
N PHE A 212 -9.58 19.94 12.26
CA PHE A 212 -8.61 20.31 11.23
C PHE A 212 -9.27 21.15 10.11
N LEU A 213 -10.40 20.74 9.58
CA LEU A 213 -11.12 21.47 8.55
C LEU A 213 -11.68 22.80 9.09
N THR A 214 -12.16 22.82 10.33
CA THR A 214 -12.59 24.05 11.02
C THR A 214 -11.43 25.03 11.18
N PHE A 215 -10.26 24.54 11.57
CA PHE A 215 -9.04 25.35 11.66
C PHE A 215 -8.60 25.86 10.29
N CYS A 216 -8.57 25.02 9.26
CA CYS A 216 -8.22 25.40 7.91
C CYS A 216 -9.18 26.49 7.37
N LYS A 217 -10.48 26.35 7.59
CA LYS A 217 -11.48 27.36 7.24
C LYS A 217 -11.22 28.69 7.94
N ARG A 218 -10.95 28.66 9.24
CA ARG A 218 -10.65 29.86 10.05
C ARG A 218 -9.45 30.65 9.51
N PHE A 219 -8.42 29.96 9.02
CA PHE A 219 -7.19 30.58 8.51
C PHE A 219 -7.13 30.66 6.98
N ASN A 220 -8.24 30.34 6.29
CA ASN A 220 -8.34 30.33 4.82
C ASN A 220 -7.25 29.45 4.15
N LEU A 221 -6.92 28.32 4.77
CA LEU A 221 -6.05 27.31 4.20
C LEU A 221 -6.87 26.37 3.32
N LYS A 222 -6.29 25.91 2.21
CA LYS A 222 -6.92 24.97 1.28
C LYS A 222 -6.00 23.77 1.06
N PRO A 223 -6.04 22.77 1.95
CA PRO A 223 -5.30 21.52 1.74
C PRO A 223 -5.63 20.93 0.37
N ASP A 224 -4.63 20.46 -0.36
CA ASP A 224 -4.84 19.84 -1.67
C ASP A 224 -5.39 18.41 -1.55
N ASN A 225 -5.18 17.77 -0.39
CA ASN A 225 -5.77 16.49 -0.02
C ASN A 225 -5.92 16.37 1.51
N ILE A 226 -6.87 15.54 1.92
CA ILE A 226 -7.04 15.13 3.34
C ILE A 226 -6.41 13.77 3.50
N THR A 227 -5.55 13.61 4.51
CA THR A 227 -4.80 12.37 4.71
C THR A 227 -5.17 11.69 6.02
N ARG A 228 -5.30 10.37 5.99
CA ARG A 228 -5.54 9.51 7.14
C ARG A 228 -5.02 8.09 6.92
N HIS A 229 -4.96 7.32 8.01
CA HIS A 229 -4.61 5.90 7.98
C HIS A 229 -5.85 5.02 8.14
N HIS A 230 -5.73 3.75 7.71
CA HIS A 230 -6.82 2.78 7.76
C HIS A 230 -6.30 1.39 8.11
N TYR A 231 -6.56 0.96 9.34
CA TYR A 231 -6.23 -0.37 9.85
C TYR A 231 -7.51 -1.07 10.32
N THR A 232 -7.57 -2.40 10.24
CA THR A 232 -8.83 -3.15 10.29
C THR A 232 -8.84 -4.28 11.31
N VAL A 233 -8.04 -4.16 12.38
CA VAL A 233 -7.99 -5.14 13.46
C VAL A 233 -8.35 -4.52 14.80
N GLU A 234 -8.90 -5.38 15.68
CA GLU A 234 -9.04 -5.08 17.10
C GLU A 234 -7.67 -4.95 17.79
N PHE A 235 -7.67 -4.46 19.01
CA PHE A 235 -6.45 -4.37 19.82
C PHE A 235 -5.80 -5.75 19.99
N PRO A 236 -4.48 -5.91 19.72
CA PRO A 236 -3.84 -7.22 19.72
C PRO A 236 -3.58 -7.79 21.11
N GLU A 237 -3.58 -9.13 21.19
CA GLU A 237 -2.93 -9.87 22.27
C GLU A 237 -1.46 -10.10 21.91
N THR A 238 -0.54 -9.58 22.73
CA THR A 238 0.90 -9.78 22.52
C THR A 238 1.38 -11.04 23.24
N ILE A 239 1.95 -11.99 22.50
CA ILE A 239 2.58 -13.20 23.04
C ILE A 239 4.01 -13.27 22.53
N GLY A 240 4.98 -13.07 23.43
CA GLY A 240 6.40 -13.04 23.05
C GLY A 240 6.72 -11.91 22.07
N HIS A 241 7.14 -12.26 20.87
CA HIS A 241 7.47 -11.30 19.81
C HIS A 241 6.34 -11.07 18.80
N TYR A 242 5.15 -11.65 19.02
CA TYR A 242 4.07 -11.68 18.06
C TYR A 242 2.81 -11.00 18.59
N ASP A 243 2.11 -10.30 17.73
CA ASP A 243 0.85 -9.64 18.00
C ASP A 243 -0.28 -10.38 17.26
N TYR A 244 -1.23 -10.91 18.03
CA TYR A 244 -2.39 -11.66 17.54
C TYR A 244 -3.61 -10.74 17.60
N SER A 245 -4.13 -10.34 16.46
CA SER A 245 -5.31 -9.47 16.36
C SER A 245 -6.45 -10.22 15.67
N LYS A 246 -7.68 -9.87 16.06
CA LYS A 246 -8.87 -10.26 15.31
C LYS A 246 -9.16 -9.21 14.25
N LEU A 247 -9.59 -9.66 13.07
CA LEU A 247 -10.12 -8.77 12.05
C LEU A 247 -11.44 -8.16 12.51
N GLU A 248 -11.61 -6.88 12.28
CA GLU A 248 -12.89 -6.20 12.39
C GLU A 248 -13.77 -6.53 11.16
N ASP A 249 -15.05 -6.23 11.25
CA ASP A 249 -15.96 -6.41 10.14
C ASP A 249 -15.55 -5.54 8.94
N SER A 250 -15.37 -6.17 7.78
CA SER A 250 -14.85 -5.54 6.58
C SER A 250 -15.74 -4.42 6.06
N ASP A 251 -17.08 -4.63 6.06
CA ASP A 251 -18.02 -3.65 5.54
C ASP A 251 -18.19 -2.47 6.50
N MET A 252 -18.12 -2.72 7.80
CA MET A 252 -18.06 -1.65 8.80
C MET A 252 -16.83 -0.75 8.59
N ARG A 253 -15.68 -1.34 8.26
CA ARG A 253 -14.46 -0.57 8.00
C ARG A 253 -14.53 0.23 6.68
N ILE A 254 -15.18 -0.31 5.66
CA ILE A 254 -15.47 0.41 4.42
C ILE A 254 -16.45 1.57 4.69
N ALA A 255 -17.50 1.33 5.49
CA ALA A 255 -18.45 2.38 5.90
C ALA A 255 -17.76 3.52 6.68
N ASN A 256 -16.73 3.21 7.46
CA ASN A 256 -15.92 4.22 8.15
C ASN A 256 -15.16 5.14 7.16
N LEU A 257 -14.66 4.62 6.03
CA LEU A 257 -14.07 5.45 4.97
C LEU A 257 -15.11 6.36 4.32
N GLN A 258 -16.33 5.84 4.07
CA GLN A 258 -17.44 6.64 3.56
C GLN A 258 -17.82 7.75 4.54
N ALA A 259 -17.86 7.46 5.85
CA ALA A 259 -18.14 8.49 6.86
C ALA A 259 -17.10 9.63 6.84
N THR A 260 -15.84 9.32 6.58
CA THR A 260 -14.80 10.36 6.37
C THR A 260 -15.10 11.22 5.15
N ARG A 261 -15.46 10.61 4.02
CA ARG A 261 -15.85 11.34 2.80
C ARG A 261 -17.04 12.26 3.06
N ASP A 262 -18.08 11.72 3.70
CA ASP A 262 -19.28 12.45 4.04
C ASP A 262 -18.97 13.64 4.96
N LEU A 263 -18.10 13.44 5.97
CA LEU A 263 -17.67 14.52 6.87
C LEU A 263 -16.96 15.65 6.11
N VAL A 264 -15.99 15.31 5.25
CA VAL A 264 -15.26 16.32 4.45
C VAL A 264 -16.25 17.10 3.58
N ASP A 265 -17.24 16.43 2.99
CA ASP A 265 -18.22 17.03 2.10
C ASP A 265 -19.28 17.90 2.82
N THR A 266 -19.35 17.85 4.16
CA THR A 266 -20.16 18.80 4.95
C THR A 266 -19.59 20.22 4.95
N PHE A 267 -18.32 20.37 4.61
CA PHE A 267 -17.65 21.68 4.50
C PHE A 267 -17.67 22.13 3.04
N ASP A 268 -18.49 23.11 2.70
CA ASP A 268 -18.63 23.61 1.32
C ASP A 268 -17.29 23.96 0.67
N GLU A 269 -16.34 24.51 1.45
CA GLU A 269 -15.01 24.92 0.99
C GLU A 269 -14.09 23.73 0.64
N TYR A 270 -14.38 22.53 1.19
CA TYR A 270 -13.56 21.32 1.04
C TYR A 270 -14.31 20.17 0.37
N LYS A 271 -15.55 20.40 -0.04
CA LYS A 271 -16.33 19.39 -0.74
C LYS A 271 -15.60 18.88 -1.98
N GLY A 272 -15.46 17.56 -2.10
CA GLY A 272 -14.73 16.92 -3.19
C GLY A 272 -13.20 17.03 -3.09
N THR A 273 -12.63 17.56 -2.00
CA THR A 273 -11.18 17.50 -1.78
C THR A 273 -10.73 16.03 -1.76
N PRO A 274 -9.67 15.65 -2.52
CA PRO A 274 -9.14 14.31 -2.53
C PRO A 274 -8.84 13.78 -1.12
N ILE A 275 -9.17 12.51 -0.86
CA ILE A 275 -8.78 11.81 0.36
C ILE A 275 -7.69 10.79 0.01
N HIS A 276 -6.57 10.86 0.72
CA HIS A 276 -5.49 9.92 0.61
C HIS A 276 -5.42 9.07 1.88
N ILE A 277 -5.52 7.74 1.70
CA ILE A 277 -5.20 6.80 2.76
C ILE A 277 -3.70 6.54 2.68
N THR A 278 -2.92 7.31 3.45
CA THR A 278 -1.46 7.32 3.36
C THR A 278 -0.78 6.13 4.03
N GLU A 279 -1.53 5.39 4.83
CA GLU A 279 -1.21 4.04 5.31
C GLU A 279 -2.47 3.19 5.41
N PHE A 280 -2.43 1.97 4.86
CA PHE A 280 -3.43 0.96 5.18
C PHE A 280 -2.81 -0.44 5.22
N SER A 281 -3.32 -1.26 6.08
CA SER A 281 -3.08 -2.70 6.18
C SER A 281 -4.18 -3.31 7.03
N THR A 282 -4.12 -4.60 7.30
CA THR A 282 -4.98 -5.21 8.31
C THR A 282 -4.53 -4.78 9.71
N SER A 283 -3.32 -5.12 10.13
CA SER A 283 -2.80 -4.76 11.45
C SER A 283 -1.90 -3.51 11.41
N TYR A 284 -1.93 -2.75 12.49
CA TYR A 284 -1.10 -1.56 12.71
C TYR A 284 0.20 -1.86 13.47
N THR A 285 0.55 -3.13 13.66
CA THR A 285 1.79 -3.50 14.35
C THR A 285 2.76 -4.23 13.43
N PRO A 286 4.09 -3.95 13.50
CA PRO A 286 5.10 -4.63 12.69
C PRO A 286 5.37 -6.08 13.13
N ARG A 287 4.49 -6.66 13.96
CA ARG A 287 4.55 -8.03 14.47
C ARG A 287 3.18 -8.72 14.40
N GLY A 288 2.29 -8.18 13.59
CA GLY A 288 0.94 -8.70 13.38
C GLY A 288 0.97 -9.95 12.51
N VAL A 289 0.90 -11.14 13.12
CA VAL A 289 1.05 -12.44 12.44
C VAL A 289 0.14 -12.62 11.23
N ILE A 290 -0.97 -11.89 11.17
CA ILE A 290 -1.90 -11.93 10.05
C ILE A 290 -1.25 -11.53 8.73
N HIS A 291 -0.26 -10.63 8.73
CA HIS A 291 0.40 -10.14 7.51
C HIS A 291 1.09 -11.25 6.71
N ASP A 292 1.47 -12.35 7.35
CA ASP A 292 2.16 -13.47 6.72
C ASP A 292 1.20 -14.53 6.15
N THR A 293 -0.13 -14.36 6.32
CA THR A 293 -1.15 -15.38 6.05
C THR A 293 -1.91 -15.17 4.74
N ASN A 294 -2.51 -16.26 4.23
CA ASN A 294 -3.44 -16.20 3.09
C ASN A 294 -4.71 -15.42 3.43
N LEU A 295 -5.18 -15.48 4.69
CA LEU A 295 -6.33 -14.69 5.16
C LEU A 295 -6.14 -13.17 4.95
N ASN A 296 -4.90 -12.68 5.14
CA ASN A 296 -4.59 -11.27 4.87
C ASN A 296 -4.90 -10.89 3.42
N ALA A 297 -4.48 -11.71 2.46
CA ALA A 297 -4.75 -11.46 1.03
C ALA A 297 -6.24 -11.52 0.70
N ALA A 298 -6.96 -12.51 1.23
CA ALA A 298 -8.40 -12.67 1.02
C ALA A 298 -9.22 -11.51 1.61
N PHE A 299 -8.86 -11.05 2.82
CA PHE A 299 -9.49 -9.90 3.44
C PHE A 299 -9.21 -8.60 2.66
N LEU A 300 -7.96 -8.39 2.25
CA LEU A 300 -7.58 -7.23 1.45
C LEU A 300 -8.20 -7.25 0.06
N ALA A 301 -8.51 -8.42 -0.53
CA ALA A 301 -9.23 -8.50 -1.80
C ALA A 301 -10.56 -7.74 -1.75
N HIS A 302 -11.33 -7.93 -0.68
CA HIS A 302 -12.58 -7.22 -0.47
C HIS A 302 -12.35 -5.71 -0.23
N GLN A 303 -11.39 -5.34 0.62
CA GLN A 303 -11.06 -3.93 0.89
C GLN A 303 -10.66 -3.18 -0.40
N LEU A 304 -9.77 -3.76 -1.19
CA LEU A 304 -9.28 -3.16 -2.45
C LEU A 304 -10.40 -2.95 -3.47
N SER A 305 -11.45 -3.78 -3.45
CA SER A 305 -12.60 -3.60 -4.34
C SER A 305 -13.42 -2.33 -4.05
N HIS A 306 -13.23 -1.67 -2.89
CA HIS A 306 -13.98 -0.50 -2.44
C HIS A 306 -13.13 0.73 -2.14
N LEU A 307 -11.83 0.57 -1.85
CA LEU A 307 -10.97 1.68 -1.42
C LEU A 307 -10.99 2.87 -2.38
N GLY A 308 -11.03 2.63 -3.69
CA GLY A 308 -11.04 3.67 -4.71
C GLY A 308 -12.35 4.46 -4.81
N ASP A 309 -13.45 3.99 -4.21
CA ASP A 309 -14.75 4.68 -4.29
C ASP A 309 -14.71 6.02 -3.55
N MET A 310 -14.03 6.07 -2.41
CA MET A 310 -13.96 7.22 -1.52
C MET A 310 -12.60 7.92 -1.52
N ASN A 311 -11.56 7.24 -2.02
CA ASN A 311 -10.19 7.70 -1.87
C ASN A 311 -9.46 7.73 -3.22
N GLU A 312 -8.81 8.83 -3.52
CA GLU A 312 -8.02 8.99 -4.75
C GLU A 312 -6.67 8.27 -4.68
N LEU A 313 -6.16 8.07 -3.47
CA LEU A 313 -4.92 7.35 -3.21
C LEU A 313 -5.08 6.49 -1.97
N TYR A 314 -4.52 5.28 -2.03
CA TYR A 314 -4.34 4.40 -0.87
C TYR A 314 -2.99 3.70 -0.95
N SER A 315 -2.23 3.77 0.15
CA SER A 315 -0.85 3.32 0.25
C SER A 315 -0.76 2.12 1.20
N TYR A 316 -0.49 0.94 0.66
CA TYR A 316 -0.30 -0.25 1.50
C TYR A 316 0.95 -0.12 2.36
N TRP A 317 0.84 -0.39 3.65
CA TRP A 317 1.91 -0.35 4.62
C TRP A 317 2.40 -1.77 4.93
N THR A 318 3.52 -2.26 4.34
CA THR A 318 4.54 -1.68 3.48
C THR A 318 4.91 -2.59 2.28
N PHE A 319 5.84 -2.17 1.41
CA PHE A 319 6.23 -3.01 0.28
C PHE A 319 7.07 -4.23 0.68
N GLY A 320 7.91 -4.12 1.72
CA GLY A 320 8.85 -5.16 2.14
C GLY A 320 9.09 -5.18 3.64
N ASP A 321 9.63 -6.30 4.13
CA ASP A 321 9.91 -6.54 5.54
C ASP A 321 11.26 -5.99 6.01
N VAL A 322 11.99 -5.26 5.18
CA VAL A 322 13.12 -4.43 5.63
C VAL A 322 12.57 -3.23 6.39
N PHE A 323 12.33 -3.43 7.69
CA PHE A 323 11.56 -2.53 8.54
C PHE A 323 12.03 -2.58 10.00
N GLU A 324 12.20 -1.44 10.68
CA GLU A 324 12.91 -1.37 11.97
C GLU A 324 12.19 -0.57 13.08
N GLU A 325 10.89 -0.41 13.09
CA GLU A 325 10.19 0.34 14.15
C GLU A 325 10.37 -0.25 15.55
N LYS A 326 10.28 -1.57 15.65
CA LYS A 326 10.50 -2.34 16.90
C LYS A 326 11.91 -2.94 17.00
N GLY A 327 12.84 -2.48 16.16
CA GLY A 327 14.17 -3.05 15.95
C GLY A 327 14.23 -3.99 14.75
N VAL A 328 15.38 -4.64 14.56
CA VAL A 328 15.58 -5.61 13.49
C VAL A 328 14.74 -6.86 13.75
N PRO A 329 14.03 -7.38 12.74
CA PRO A 329 13.21 -8.59 12.89
C PRO A 329 14.00 -9.80 13.39
N ASN A 330 13.36 -10.61 14.25
CA ASN A 330 14.00 -11.80 14.85
C ASN A 330 13.82 -13.08 14.03
N SER A 331 13.00 -13.07 12.99
CA SER A 331 12.63 -14.25 12.22
C SER A 331 12.22 -13.85 10.81
N LEU A 332 12.29 -14.79 9.87
CA LEU A 332 11.84 -14.60 8.48
C LEU A 332 10.36 -14.18 8.41
N PHE A 333 9.49 -14.97 9.05
CA PHE A 333 8.08 -14.62 9.24
C PHE A 333 7.86 -14.17 10.68
N HIS A 334 7.72 -12.88 10.85
CA HIS A 334 7.59 -12.22 12.16
C HIS A 334 6.33 -11.36 12.25
N GLY A 335 5.42 -11.46 11.26
CA GLY A 335 4.25 -10.60 11.15
C GLY A 335 4.59 -9.19 10.65
N GLY A 336 5.68 -9.03 9.91
CA GLY A 336 6.07 -7.78 9.29
C GLY A 336 5.03 -7.27 8.29
N PHE A 337 4.96 -5.97 8.11
CA PHE A 337 3.98 -5.31 7.22
C PHE A 337 4.18 -5.63 5.73
N GLY A 338 5.38 -6.06 5.34
CA GLY A 338 5.78 -6.18 3.95
C GLY A 338 4.91 -7.11 3.12
N MET A 339 4.69 -6.75 1.86
CA MET A 339 4.18 -7.67 0.83
C MET A 339 5.19 -8.78 0.55
N VAL A 340 6.46 -8.51 0.80
CA VAL A 340 7.61 -9.39 0.53
C VAL A 340 8.41 -9.56 1.81
N ALA A 341 8.72 -10.80 2.16
CA ALA A 341 9.64 -11.13 3.24
C ALA A 341 11.09 -11.15 2.73
N ALA A 342 12.04 -11.09 3.68
CA ALA A 342 13.48 -11.09 3.39
C ALA A 342 13.87 -12.20 2.38
N GLY A 343 14.78 -11.89 1.47
CA GLY A 343 15.16 -12.79 0.37
C GLY A 343 14.22 -12.76 -0.84
N ASN A 344 13.40 -11.72 -0.96
CA ASN A 344 12.42 -11.58 -2.03
C ASN A 344 11.42 -12.76 -2.07
N ILE A 345 10.87 -13.12 -0.92
CA ILE A 345 9.82 -14.14 -0.80
C ILE A 345 8.47 -13.42 -0.81
N PRO A 346 7.68 -13.49 -1.90
CA PRO A 346 6.38 -12.85 -1.94
C PRO A 346 5.42 -13.54 -0.96
N LYS A 347 4.75 -12.74 -0.14
CA LYS A 347 3.66 -13.20 0.73
C LYS A 347 2.34 -13.26 -0.08
N PRO A 348 1.29 -13.93 0.40
CA PRO A 348 -0.02 -13.93 -0.27
C PRO A 348 -0.53 -12.53 -0.63
N THR A 349 -0.25 -11.54 0.23
CA THR A 349 -0.60 -10.13 0.01
C THR A 349 0.02 -9.54 -1.27
N PHE A 350 1.24 -9.91 -1.64
CA PHE A 350 1.86 -9.47 -2.88
C PHE A 350 1.01 -9.82 -4.10
N TRP A 351 0.44 -11.03 -4.09
CA TRP A 351 -0.33 -11.54 -5.22
C TRP A 351 -1.69 -10.88 -5.39
N ILE A 352 -2.36 -10.49 -4.30
CA ILE A 352 -3.63 -9.76 -4.46
C ILE A 352 -3.40 -8.39 -5.11
N PHE A 353 -2.31 -7.70 -4.80
CA PHE A 353 -1.93 -6.46 -5.48
C PHE A 353 -1.58 -6.70 -6.95
N SER A 354 -0.81 -7.74 -7.26
CA SER A 354 -0.52 -8.18 -8.63
C SER A 354 -1.82 -8.48 -9.39
N PHE A 355 -2.78 -9.20 -8.79
CA PHE A 355 -4.05 -9.52 -9.43
C PHE A 355 -4.88 -8.28 -9.72
N TYR A 356 -4.98 -7.32 -8.80
CA TYR A 356 -5.64 -6.05 -9.06
C TYR A 356 -4.93 -5.21 -10.12
N LYS A 357 -3.60 -5.29 -10.20
CA LYS A 357 -2.82 -4.64 -11.26
C LYS A 357 -3.14 -5.25 -12.63
N HIS A 358 -3.13 -6.57 -12.75
CA HIS A 358 -3.53 -7.26 -13.99
C HIS A 358 -4.98 -6.97 -14.37
N LEU A 359 -5.89 -6.94 -13.37
CA LEU A 359 -7.29 -6.58 -13.60
C LEU A 359 -7.42 -5.16 -14.18
N LYS A 360 -6.65 -4.20 -13.69
CA LYS A 360 -6.61 -2.83 -14.17
C LYS A 360 -6.11 -2.74 -15.62
N GLU A 361 -5.06 -3.48 -15.94
CA GLU A 361 -4.48 -3.50 -17.29
C GLU A 361 -5.40 -4.16 -18.32
N PHE A 362 -6.17 -5.15 -17.89
CA PHE A 362 -7.16 -5.84 -18.75
C PHE A 362 -8.44 -5.01 -18.95
N SER A 363 -8.83 -4.18 -17.99
CA SER A 363 -10.16 -3.60 -17.85
C SER A 363 -10.43 -2.43 -18.80
N GLU A 364 -11.53 -2.52 -19.56
CA GLU A 364 -12.23 -1.37 -20.15
C GLU A 364 -13.44 -0.96 -19.31
N ALA A 365 -14.10 -1.93 -18.64
CA ALA A 365 -15.21 -1.68 -17.75
C ALA A 365 -15.33 -2.74 -16.66
N CYS A 366 -15.68 -2.32 -15.45
CA CYS A 366 -16.13 -3.23 -14.40
C CYS A 366 -17.62 -3.56 -14.64
N VAL A 367 -17.95 -4.86 -14.72
CA VAL A 367 -19.30 -5.35 -14.99
C VAL A 367 -19.95 -6.03 -13.80
N LEU A 368 -19.15 -6.42 -12.82
CA LEU A 368 -19.62 -6.99 -11.55
C LEU A 368 -18.70 -6.59 -10.41
N ARG A 369 -19.27 -6.20 -9.29
CA ARG A 369 -18.65 -6.18 -7.97
C ARG A 369 -19.62 -6.77 -6.97
N ASP A 370 -19.18 -7.77 -6.25
CA ASP A 370 -19.94 -8.56 -5.30
C ASP A 370 -19.10 -8.81 -4.04
N GLU A 371 -19.65 -9.40 -3.02
CA GLU A 371 -18.98 -9.72 -1.75
C GLU A 371 -17.73 -10.59 -1.92
N ASN A 372 -17.71 -11.48 -2.94
CA ASN A 372 -16.67 -12.46 -3.18
C ASN A 372 -16.05 -12.39 -4.58
N ALA A 373 -16.43 -11.39 -5.39
CA ALA A 373 -16.00 -11.32 -6.77
C ALA A 373 -15.95 -9.89 -7.30
N ILE A 374 -14.98 -9.64 -8.16
CA ILE A 374 -14.96 -8.48 -9.04
C ILE A 374 -14.63 -8.94 -10.45
N ILE A 375 -15.39 -8.50 -11.44
CA ILE A 375 -15.23 -8.92 -12.84
C ILE A 375 -15.21 -7.70 -13.74
N VAL A 376 -14.23 -7.69 -14.64
CA VAL A 376 -14.05 -6.68 -15.67
C VAL A 376 -14.18 -7.30 -17.06
N LYS A 377 -14.51 -6.46 -18.03
CA LYS A 377 -14.63 -6.81 -19.42
C LYS A 377 -13.72 -5.93 -20.27
N SER A 378 -13.19 -6.50 -21.36
CA SER A 378 -12.54 -5.81 -22.47
C SER A 378 -13.01 -6.37 -23.81
N GLU A 379 -12.47 -5.86 -24.92
CA GLU A 379 -12.69 -6.45 -26.26
C GLU A 379 -12.14 -7.88 -26.36
N GLU A 380 -11.11 -8.23 -25.58
CA GLU A 380 -10.48 -9.56 -25.59
C GLU A 380 -11.29 -10.63 -24.84
N GLY A 381 -12.17 -10.24 -23.89
CA GLY A 381 -12.96 -11.14 -23.05
C GLY A 381 -13.23 -10.64 -21.65
N TYR A 382 -12.99 -11.49 -20.64
CA TYR A 382 -13.24 -11.18 -19.22
C TYR A 382 -12.03 -11.50 -18.36
N ALA A 383 -11.84 -10.73 -17.30
CA ALA A 383 -10.97 -11.09 -16.19
C ALA A 383 -11.70 -10.85 -14.85
N GLY A 384 -11.31 -11.58 -13.82
CA GLY A 384 -11.92 -11.42 -12.51
C GLY A 384 -11.01 -11.87 -11.37
N ILE A 385 -11.33 -11.39 -10.18
CA ILE A 385 -10.75 -11.85 -8.93
C ILE A 385 -11.88 -12.40 -8.09
N LEU A 386 -11.68 -13.60 -7.56
CA LEU A 386 -12.55 -14.26 -6.60
C LEU A 386 -11.81 -14.38 -5.28
N TRP A 387 -12.53 -14.25 -4.16
CA TRP A 387 -11.93 -14.39 -2.83
C TRP A 387 -12.91 -14.99 -1.85
N ASP A 388 -12.34 -15.64 -0.83
CA ASP A 388 -13.08 -16.09 0.33
C ASP A 388 -12.32 -15.74 1.61
N LYS A 389 -12.89 -14.84 2.41
CA LYS A 389 -12.35 -14.43 3.72
C LYS A 389 -12.92 -15.23 4.89
N ASP A 390 -13.85 -16.15 4.62
CA ASP A 390 -14.53 -16.96 5.62
C ASP A 390 -13.80 -18.28 5.90
N ASN A 391 -14.31 -19.06 6.85
CA ASN A 391 -13.68 -20.30 7.30
C ASN A 391 -14.15 -21.57 6.56
N GLU A 392 -14.94 -21.43 5.50
CA GLU A 392 -15.47 -22.52 4.69
C GLU A 392 -15.19 -22.25 3.21
N ASP A 393 -14.96 -23.31 2.44
CA ASP A 393 -14.75 -23.20 0.99
C ASP A 393 -15.99 -22.63 0.29
N LEU A 394 -15.79 -21.79 -0.71
CA LEU A 394 -16.81 -21.16 -1.55
C LEU A 394 -16.82 -21.81 -2.94
N ASP A 395 -17.88 -22.57 -3.25
CA ASP A 395 -18.16 -22.98 -4.62
C ASP A 395 -18.91 -21.85 -5.34
N ILE A 396 -18.32 -21.33 -6.41
CA ILE A 396 -18.89 -20.23 -7.17
C ILE A 396 -19.03 -20.59 -8.64
N GLU A 397 -20.23 -20.31 -9.20
CA GLU A 397 -20.52 -20.44 -10.62
C GLU A 397 -20.86 -19.07 -11.19
N ILE A 398 -20.12 -18.63 -12.23
CA ILE A 398 -20.30 -17.33 -12.86
C ILE A 398 -20.67 -17.55 -14.33
N THR A 399 -21.87 -17.14 -14.70
CA THR A 399 -22.30 -17.14 -16.09
C THR A 399 -21.92 -15.81 -16.75
N LEU A 400 -21.09 -15.89 -17.80
CA LEU A 400 -20.58 -14.76 -18.57
C LEU A 400 -21.16 -14.80 -19.99
N PRO A 401 -21.87 -13.75 -20.46
CA PRO A 401 -22.23 -13.62 -21.85
C PRO A 401 -21.00 -13.31 -22.70
N ILE A 402 -20.71 -14.18 -23.67
CA ILE A 402 -19.53 -14.07 -24.53
C ILE A 402 -19.84 -14.64 -25.92
N GLU A 403 -19.23 -14.09 -26.98
CA GLU A 403 -19.49 -14.55 -28.34
C GLU A 403 -19.08 -16.00 -28.56
N ASN A 404 -19.76 -16.65 -29.56
CA ASN A 404 -19.41 -18.02 -29.93
C ASN A 404 -18.03 -18.07 -30.58
N ASP A 405 -17.08 -18.70 -29.92
CA ASP A 405 -15.71 -18.91 -30.40
C ASP A 405 -14.97 -19.87 -29.45
N GLU A 406 -13.67 -20.06 -29.67
CA GLU A 406 -12.77 -20.75 -28.75
C GLU A 406 -12.00 -19.72 -27.89
N TYR A 407 -11.96 -19.97 -26.58
CA TYR A 407 -11.29 -19.14 -25.60
C TYR A 407 -10.31 -19.97 -24.76
N THR A 408 -9.32 -19.33 -24.21
CA THR A 408 -8.50 -19.91 -23.16
C THR A 408 -8.88 -19.23 -21.84
N ILE A 409 -9.13 -20.02 -20.80
CA ILE A 409 -9.18 -19.52 -19.41
C ILE A 409 -7.87 -19.87 -18.75
N ILE A 410 -7.24 -18.87 -18.11
CA ILE A 410 -6.07 -19.03 -17.26
C ILE A 410 -6.49 -18.66 -15.84
N ARG A 411 -6.10 -19.46 -14.85
CA ARG A 411 -6.33 -19.19 -13.43
C ARG A 411 -5.00 -19.11 -12.70
N LYS A 412 -4.95 -18.22 -11.71
CA LYS A 412 -3.84 -18.10 -10.76
C LYS A 412 -4.45 -18.19 -9.36
N THR A 413 -4.14 -19.25 -8.63
CA THR A 413 -4.73 -19.53 -7.32
C THR A 413 -3.70 -19.37 -6.21
N VAL A 414 -4.10 -18.72 -5.13
CA VAL A 414 -3.35 -18.50 -3.90
C VAL A 414 -4.24 -18.89 -2.72
N ASP A 415 -3.88 -19.96 -2.02
CA ASP A 415 -4.63 -20.45 -0.86
C ASP A 415 -3.69 -21.17 0.14
N GLU A 416 -4.25 -21.76 1.18
CA GLU A 416 -3.47 -22.46 2.21
C GLU A 416 -2.75 -23.74 1.72
N GLU A 417 -3.15 -24.30 0.57
CA GLU A 417 -2.54 -25.50 -0.02
C GLU A 417 -1.51 -25.17 -1.10
N CYS A 418 -1.67 -24.01 -1.76
CA CYS A 418 -0.73 -23.52 -2.74
C CYS A 418 -0.41 -22.03 -2.52
N CYS A 419 0.83 -21.64 -2.76
CA CYS A 419 1.31 -20.27 -2.48
C CYS A 419 1.24 -19.91 -0.98
N ASN A 420 1.72 -20.83 -0.12
CA ASN A 420 1.77 -20.64 1.33
C ASN A 420 3.20 -20.84 1.87
N PRO A 421 4.09 -19.85 1.70
CA PRO A 421 5.47 -19.93 2.19
C PRO A 421 5.57 -20.00 3.71
N LEU A 422 4.61 -19.41 4.45
CA LEU A 422 4.52 -19.49 5.90
C LEU A 422 4.36 -20.96 6.38
N LYS A 423 3.48 -21.72 5.72
CA LYS A 423 3.27 -23.13 6.06
C LYS A 423 4.54 -23.96 5.88
N LEU A 424 5.24 -23.79 4.75
CA LEU A 424 6.48 -24.52 4.52
C LEU A 424 7.56 -24.14 5.54
N TRP A 425 7.71 -22.86 5.86
CA TRP A 425 8.62 -22.39 6.90
C TRP A 425 8.31 -23.03 8.26
N HIS A 426 7.01 -23.14 8.63
CA HIS A 426 6.56 -23.84 9.83
C HIS A 426 6.94 -25.33 9.77
N ASP A 427 6.63 -26.03 8.68
CA ASP A 427 6.84 -27.47 8.53
C ASP A 427 8.33 -27.88 8.59
N ILE A 428 9.25 -27.00 8.19
CA ILE A 428 10.71 -27.24 8.31
C ILE A 428 11.29 -26.82 9.66
N GLY A 429 10.46 -26.41 10.64
CA GLY A 429 10.85 -26.11 12.01
C GLY A 429 11.10 -24.66 12.33
N GLU A 430 10.49 -23.72 11.62
CA GLU A 430 10.49 -22.27 11.89
C GLU A 430 11.91 -21.66 12.04
N PRO A 431 12.85 -21.91 11.12
CA PRO A 431 14.20 -21.39 11.26
C PRO A 431 14.17 -19.85 11.29
N ALA A 432 14.62 -19.25 12.40
CA ALA A 432 14.71 -17.79 12.53
C ALA A 432 15.62 -17.19 11.47
N TYR A 433 16.71 -17.89 11.17
CA TYR A 433 17.72 -17.49 10.16
C TYR A 433 17.88 -18.66 9.16
N PRO A 434 16.98 -18.80 8.17
CA PRO A 434 17.07 -19.88 7.21
C PRO A 434 18.37 -19.82 6.41
N THR A 435 18.92 -20.99 6.08
CA THR A 435 20.04 -21.09 5.15
C THR A 435 19.60 -20.64 3.76
N LYS A 436 20.53 -20.34 2.87
CA LYS A 436 20.22 -20.00 1.47
C LYS A 436 19.35 -21.07 0.80
N GLU A 437 19.67 -22.35 1.03
CA GLU A 437 18.89 -23.49 0.49
C GLU A 437 17.45 -23.50 1.03
N GLN A 438 17.26 -23.28 2.35
CA GLN A 438 15.94 -23.18 2.95
C GLN A 438 15.17 -21.96 2.42
N THR A 439 15.84 -20.80 2.25
CA THR A 439 15.22 -19.61 1.67
C THR A 439 14.71 -19.87 0.25
N GLU A 440 15.51 -20.48 -0.62
CA GLU A 440 15.11 -20.83 -1.98
C GLU A 440 13.97 -21.86 -1.99
N LEU A 441 13.97 -22.82 -1.06
CA LEU A 441 12.89 -23.79 -0.92
C LEU A 441 11.57 -23.11 -0.52
N ILE A 442 11.60 -22.24 0.50
CA ILE A 442 10.43 -21.46 0.94
C ILE A 442 9.92 -20.58 -0.21
N LYS A 443 10.82 -19.90 -0.91
CA LYS A 443 10.48 -19.06 -2.06
C LYS A 443 9.82 -19.85 -3.18
N SER A 444 10.21 -21.10 -3.42
CA SER A 444 9.65 -21.93 -4.51
C SER A 444 8.16 -22.21 -4.36
N CYS A 445 7.61 -22.21 -3.13
CA CYS A 445 6.18 -22.38 -2.89
C CYS A 445 5.41 -21.05 -2.68
N ALA A 446 6.07 -19.92 -2.91
CA ALA A 446 5.47 -18.58 -2.73
C ALA A 446 4.82 -18.03 -4.01
N PHE A 447 4.61 -18.86 -5.03
CA PHE A 447 4.02 -18.46 -6.31
C PHE A 447 2.64 -19.11 -6.53
N PRO A 448 1.69 -18.40 -7.19
CA PRO A 448 0.38 -18.94 -7.46
C PRO A 448 0.43 -20.24 -8.28
N LEU A 449 -0.50 -21.13 -8.00
CA LEU A 449 -0.77 -22.26 -8.90
C LEU A 449 -1.43 -21.76 -10.18
N ILE A 450 -0.81 -22.02 -11.31
CA ILE A 450 -1.35 -21.64 -12.62
C ILE A 450 -2.00 -22.85 -13.27
N THR A 451 -3.27 -22.72 -13.67
CA THR A 451 -3.99 -23.72 -14.46
C THR A 451 -4.60 -23.06 -15.70
N SER A 452 -4.86 -23.86 -16.74
CA SER A 452 -5.49 -23.37 -17.97
C SER A 452 -6.39 -24.43 -18.59
N ASP A 453 -7.50 -23.97 -19.21
CA ASP A 453 -8.43 -24.80 -19.97
C ASP A 453 -8.83 -24.11 -21.27
N VAL A 454 -9.28 -24.91 -22.25
CA VAL A 454 -9.88 -24.40 -23.47
C VAL A 454 -11.40 -24.41 -23.33
N LEU A 455 -12.01 -23.26 -23.55
CA LEU A 455 -13.47 -23.08 -23.51
C LEU A 455 -14.00 -22.99 -24.93
N LYS A 456 -14.96 -23.86 -25.28
CA LYS A 456 -15.71 -23.80 -26.55
C LYS A 456 -17.09 -23.21 -26.27
N VAL A 457 -17.36 -22.05 -26.83
CA VAL A 457 -18.62 -21.33 -26.61
C VAL A 457 -19.50 -21.49 -27.84
N GLU A 458 -20.69 -22.06 -27.66
CA GLU A 458 -21.66 -22.31 -28.75
C GLU A 458 -23.01 -21.59 -28.54
N ASP A 459 -23.37 -21.27 -27.28
CA ASP A 459 -24.68 -20.69 -26.88
C ASP A 459 -24.58 -19.22 -26.45
N GLY A 460 -23.57 -18.48 -26.84
CA GLY A 460 -23.41 -17.06 -26.51
C GLY A 460 -23.09 -16.80 -25.01
N LYS A 461 -22.69 -17.82 -24.27
CA LYS A 461 -22.31 -17.73 -22.85
C LYS A 461 -21.34 -18.83 -22.44
N THR A 462 -20.57 -18.56 -21.41
CA THR A 462 -19.75 -19.57 -20.74
C THR A 462 -20.02 -19.54 -19.24
N ILE A 463 -19.69 -20.63 -18.54
CA ILE A 463 -19.81 -20.74 -17.09
C ILE A 463 -18.40 -21.00 -16.53
N VAL A 464 -17.93 -20.04 -15.74
CA VAL A 464 -16.73 -20.21 -14.92
C VAL A 464 -17.14 -20.86 -13.60
N LYS A 465 -16.59 -22.05 -13.33
CA LYS A 465 -16.78 -22.74 -12.05
C LYS A 465 -15.46 -22.70 -11.30
N SER A 466 -15.52 -22.33 -10.03
CA SER A 466 -14.37 -22.33 -9.15
C SER A 466 -14.77 -22.76 -7.75
N THR A 467 -13.87 -23.46 -7.08
CA THR A 467 -13.91 -23.67 -5.62
C THR A 467 -12.80 -22.82 -5.02
N VAL A 468 -13.16 -21.65 -4.54
CA VAL A 468 -12.25 -20.79 -3.78
C VAL A 468 -12.18 -21.35 -2.38
N ARG A 469 -11.01 -21.86 -1.99
CA ARG A 469 -10.81 -22.40 -0.65
C ARG A 469 -10.88 -21.31 0.39
N LYS A 470 -11.16 -21.69 1.63
CA LYS A 470 -11.11 -20.76 2.76
C LYS A 470 -9.79 -19.95 2.72
N HIS A 471 -9.88 -18.67 2.97
CA HIS A 471 -8.76 -17.72 2.92
C HIS A 471 -8.04 -17.65 1.56
N GLY A 472 -8.71 -18.10 0.49
CA GLY A 472 -8.16 -18.14 -0.85
C GLY A 472 -8.51 -16.91 -1.68
N ILE A 473 -7.66 -16.66 -2.67
CA ILE A 473 -7.89 -15.73 -3.76
C ILE A 473 -7.60 -16.43 -5.09
N GLU A 474 -8.40 -16.14 -6.10
CA GLU A 474 -8.18 -16.63 -7.46
C GLU A 474 -8.32 -15.48 -8.45
N TYR A 475 -7.33 -15.30 -9.32
CA TYR A 475 -7.46 -14.48 -10.52
C TYR A 475 -7.76 -15.38 -11.71
N PHE A 476 -8.72 -15.02 -12.53
CA PHE A 476 -8.94 -15.67 -13.81
C PHE A 476 -8.97 -14.66 -14.96
N GLU A 477 -8.60 -15.14 -16.15
CA GLU A 477 -8.61 -14.40 -17.39
C GLU A 477 -9.13 -15.29 -18.51
N ILE A 478 -10.14 -14.81 -19.26
CA ILE A 478 -10.70 -15.49 -20.43
C ILE A 478 -10.40 -14.62 -21.64
N LYS A 479 -9.58 -15.14 -22.55
CA LYS A 479 -9.23 -14.48 -23.80
C LYS A 479 -9.54 -15.36 -25.00
N LYS A 480 -9.94 -14.70 -26.08
CA LYS A 480 -10.12 -15.37 -27.36
C LYS A 480 -8.86 -16.12 -27.77
N ARG A 481 -9.00 -17.38 -28.12
CA ARG A 481 -7.89 -18.23 -28.50
C ARG A 481 -7.40 -17.88 -29.90
N ILE A 482 -6.15 -17.50 -30.03
CA ILE A 482 -5.47 -17.33 -31.32
C ILE A 482 -4.62 -18.57 -31.50
N PHE A 483 -5.06 -19.45 -32.42
CA PHE A 483 -4.36 -20.70 -32.69
C PHE A 483 -3.55 -20.58 -33.99
N THR A 484 -2.22 -20.50 -33.86
CA THR A 484 -1.27 -20.49 -34.98
C THR A 484 -0.33 -21.69 -34.83
N PRO A 485 -0.77 -22.92 -35.22
CA PRO A 485 0.05 -24.10 -35.02
C PRO A 485 1.31 -24.02 -35.89
N ASP A 486 2.44 -24.41 -35.30
CA ASP A 486 3.65 -24.64 -36.08
C ASP A 486 3.45 -25.80 -37.04
N ARG A 487 4.06 -25.70 -38.22
CA ARG A 487 3.86 -26.69 -39.25
C ARG A 487 4.37 -28.07 -38.85
N GLY A 488 3.45 -29.02 -38.71
CA GLY A 488 3.74 -30.39 -38.33
C GLY A 488 3.77 -30.68 -36.82
N TYR A 489 3.69 -29.64 -35.97
CA TYR A 489 3.52 -29.85 -34.52
C TYR A 489 2.12 -30.34 -34.19
N ASN A 490 2.03 -31.40 -33.38
CA ASN A 490 0.78 -31.97 -32.92
C ASN A 490 0.93 -32.39 -31.46
N TYR A 491 0.29 -31.64 -30.55
CA TYR A 491 0.37 -31.84 -29.09
C TYR A 491 -0.11 -33.24 -28.70
N GLU A 492 -1.23 -33.71 -29.26
CA GLU A 492 -1.78 -35.02 -28.97
C GLU A 492 -0.81 -36.16 -29.29
N LYS A 493 -0.06 -36.01 -30.38
CA LYS A 493 0.99 -36.98 -30.74
C LYS A 493 2.15 -36.95 -29.77
N VAL A 494 2.49 -35.79 -29.23
CA VAL A 494 3.59 -35.66 -28.25
C VAL A 494 3.23 -36.37 -26.95
N ILE A 495 2.00 -36.16 -26.42
CA ILE A 495 1.57 -36.75 -25.14
C ILE A 495 1.15 -38.22 -25.28
N SER A 496 0.82 -38.70 -26.48
CA SER A 496 0.41 -40.10 -26.73
C SER A 496 1.56 -41.06 -27.04
N THR A 497 2.79 -40.57 -27.16
CA THR A 497 3.98 -41.37 -27.50
C THR A 497 4.62 -42.10 -26.30
N HIS A 498 3.92 -42.15 -25.12
CA HIS A 498 4.44 -42.83 -23.95
C HIS A 498 3.52 -43.93 -23.45
#